data_116950063855a71516b9831de1298c2a
#
_entry.id   116950063855a71516b9831de1298c2a
#
_cell.length_a   1.000
_cell.length_b   1.000
_cell.length_c   1.000
_cell.angle_alpha   90.00
_cell.angle_beta   90.00
_cell.angle_gamma   90.00
#
_symmetry.space_group_name_H-M   'P 1'
#
loop_
_entity.id
_entity.type
_entity.pdbx_description
1 polymer ?
#
loop_
_entity_poly.entity_id
_entity_poly.type
_entity_poly.pdbx_seq_one_letter_code
_entity_poly.pdbx_strand_id
1 'polypeptide(L)'
;MGINELAIFKYDDLTDSPSELTKRIDGILAGMEMGDNVIFQSPVWISPEFEKRFIDKVKLYQGKVIIFINDVPPMMFASNEVLMPDFIEVYNKADLLIVSSENMKEYLVDKGATVKKIIIQNLWDIPVEFEKTSETKYLSKLSFAGSDKKFGISEKLKSSDIKVEIYDNRPDNKVIPNNIHYSGYVDEISLLSRLHEGGFGLIWSEDEYIKNYMHYCNSYKVSTYLRAGIPIVAHKSISCANLIEKNNWGILVDTLEEAVEVINNMSEEEYQKYIDSVSKVSFLLGNNWFTKKLLVDAIYKL
;
A
#
# COMPACT_ATOMS: atom_id res chain seq x y z
N MET A 1 -10.83 -1.30 20.20
CA MET A 1 -12.00 -1.94 19.61
C MET A 1 -11.93 -3.41 19.99
N GLY A 2 -13.02 -4.04 20.43
CA GLY A 2 -13.06 -5.48 20.72
C GLY A 2 -13.26 -6.27 19.42
N ILE A 3 -12.20 -6.44 18.63
CA ILE A 3 -12.21 -7.25 17.41
C ILE A 3 -11.45 -8.52 17.72
N ASN A 4 -12.07 -9.66 17.44
CA ASN A 4 -11.43 -10.98 17.52
C ASN A 4 -10.80 -11.33 16.18
N GLU A 5 -9.61 -11.92 16.21
CA GLU A 5 -8.91 -12.36 15.00
C GLU A 5 -9.35 -13.78 14.62
N LEU A 6 -9.65 -13.98 13.35
CA LEU A 6 -9.81 -15.28 12.70
C LEU A 6 -8.59 -15.52 11.82
N ALA A 7 -7.68 -16.39 12.25
CA ALA A 7 -6.44 -16.64 11.53
C ALA A 7 -6.66 -17.53 10.30
N ILE A 8 -6.26 -17.03 9.12
CA ILE A 8 -6.23 -17.79 7.88
C ILE A 8 -4.76 -17.94 7.45
N PHE A 9 -4.25 -19.17 7.47
CA PHE A 9 -2.90 -19.45 7.02
C PHE A 9 -2.91 -19.90 5.55
N LYS A 10 -2.01 -19.32 4.74
CA LYS A 10 -1.86 -19.68 3.33
C LYS A 10 -1.50 -21.16 3.20
N TYR A 11 -2.19 -21.85 2.31
CA TYR A 11 -1.91 -23.23 1.88
C TYR A 11 -2.34 -23.40 0.42
N ASP A 12 -1.98 -24.54 -0.18
CA ASP A 12 -2.44 -24.90 -1.53
C ASP A 12 -3.76 -25.67 -1.42
N ASP A 13 -4.86 -25.07 -1.88
CA ASP A 13 -6.21 -25.63 -1.84
C ASP A 13 -6.57 -26.46 -3.09
N LEU A 14 -5.68 -26.55 -4.09
CA LEU A 14 -5.94 -27.26 -5.34
C LEU A 14 -6.19 -28.77 -5.14
N THR A 15 -5.70 -29.33 -4.06
CA THR A 15 -5.86 -30.76 -3.72
C THR A 15 -7.04 -31.03 -2.79
N ASP A 16 -7.66 -29.99 -2.22
CA ASP A 16 -8.80 -30.17 -1.31
C ASP A 16 -10.06 -30.57 -2.09
N SER A 17 -10.74 -31.58 -1.61
CA SER A 17 -12.12 -31.83 -2.03
C SER A 17 -13.05 -30.73 -1.49
N PRO A 18 -14.22 -30.51 -2.09
CA PRO A 18 -15.20 -29.55 -1.57
C PRO A 18 -15.56 -29.76 -0.09
N SER A 19 -15.54 -30.99 0.39
CA SER A 19 -15.80 -31.34 1.80
C SER A 19 -14.64 -30.96 2.72
N GLU A 20 -13.39 -31.15 2.29
CA GLU A 20 -12.22 -30.75 3.05
C GLU A 20 -12.11 -29.25 3.18
N LEU A 21 -12.30 -28.51 2.09
CA LEU A 21 -12.33 -27.07 2.09
C LEU A 21 -13.41 -26.53 3.05
N THR A 22 -14.62 -27.13 3.03
CA THR A 22 -15.68 -26.76 3.97
C THR A 22 -15.27 -26.98 5.42
N LYS A 23 -14.66 -28.12 5.76
CA LYS A 23 -14.19 -28.43 7.13
C LYS A 23 -13.11 -27.47 7.61
N ARG A 24 -12.20 -27.04 6.72
CA ARG A 24 -11.18 -26.03 7.05
C ARG A 24 -11.80 -24.70 7.40
N ILE A 25 -12.76 -24.25 6.56
CA ILE A 25 -13.49 -23.00 6.80
C ILE A 25 -14.30 -23.07 8.10
N ASP A 26 -14.97 -24.21 8.37
CA ASP A 26 -15.68 -24.42 9.64
C ASP A 26 -14.74 -24.34 10.85
N GLY A 27 -13.53 -24.86 10.73
CA GLY A 27 -12.51 -24.75 11.77
C GLY A 27 -12.06 -23.29 12.01
N ILE A 28 -11.90 -22.50 10.95
CA ILE A 28 -11.55 -21.08 11.06
C ILE A 28 -12.69 -20.29 11.73
N LEU A 29 -13.92 -20.61 11.38
CA LEU A 29 -15.12 -19.92 11.88
C LEU A 29 -15.65 -20.48 13.21
N ALA A 30 -14.95 -21.43 13.85
CA ALA A 30 -15.46 -22.13 15.06
C ALA A 30 -15.74 -21.18 16.25
N GLY A 31 -15.09 -20.03 16.29
CA GLY A 31 -15.33 -19.00 17.32
C GLY A 31 -16.37 -17.94 16.96
N MET A 32 -17.02 -18.08 15.80
CA MET A 32 -18.00 -17.11 15.31
C MET A 32 -19.39 -17.40 15.88
N GLU A 33 -20.10 -16.36 16.29
CA GLU A 33 -21.47 -16.42 16.77
C GLU A 33 -22.47 -15.88 15.71
N MET A 34 -23.75 -16.22 15.92
CA MET A 34 -24.81 -15.72 15.02
C MET A 34 -24.92 -14.20 15.08
N GLY A 35 -24.86 -13.56 13.93
CA GLY A 35 -24.95 -12.11 13.78
C GLY A 35 -23.61 -11.38 13.86
N ASP A 36 -22.49 -12.08 14.05
CA ASP A 36 -21.15 -11.48 14.03
C ASP A 36 -20.84 -10.88 12.65
N ASN A 37 -20.31 -9.66 12.66
CA ASN A 37 -19.82 -9.01 11.44
C ASN A 37 -18.33 -9.32 11.22
N VAL A 38 -17.96 -9.60 9.99
CA VAL A 38 -16.60 -9.99 9.62
C VAL A 38 -15.96 -8.92 8.75
N ILE A 39 -14.74 -8.53 9.09
CA ILE A 39 -13.84 -7.76 8.21
C ILE A 39 -12.89 -8.76 7.57
N PHE A 40 -13.10 -9.05 6.30
CA PHE A 40 -12.32 -10.00 5.53
C PHE A 40 -11.28 -9.28 4.69
N GLN A 41 -10.00 -9.54 4.95
CA GLN A 41 -8.90 -8.98 4.18
C GLN A 41 -8.68 -9.82 2.91
N SER A 42 -8.85 -9.22 1.74
CA SER A 42 -8.64 -9.87 0.44
C SER A 42 -7.44 -9.23 -0.28
N PRO A 43 -6.57 -10.03 -0.93
CA PRO A 43 -6.64 -11.48 -1.03
C PRO A 43 -6.01 -12.20 0.17
N VAL A 44 -6.50 -13.38 0.50
CA VAL A 44 -5.85 -14.26 1.47
C VAL A 44 -4.75 -15.13 0.84
N TRP A 45 -4.48 -14.97 -0.46
CA TRP A 45 -3.44 -15.66 -1.22
C TRP A 45 -3.58 -17.20 -1.25
N ILE A 46 -4.82 -17.69 -1.14
CA ILE A 46 -5.20 -19.10 -1.34
C ILE A 46 -5.81 -19.21 -2.74
N SER A 47 -7.13 -19.03 -2.86
CA SER A 47 -7.80 -18.94 -4.15
C SER A 47 -9.07 -18.08 -4.06
N PRO A 48 -9.58 -17.54 -5.18
CA PRO A 48 -10.89 -16.86 -5.20
C PRO A 48 -12.03 -17.81 -4.76
N GLU A 49 -11.93 -19.10 -5.04
CA GLU A 49 -12.93 -20.11 -4.62
C GLU A 49 -12.95 -20.26 -3.09
N PHE A 50 -11.79 -20.28 -2.44
CA PHE A 50 -11.70 -20.25 -0.98
C PHE A 50 -12.39 -19.01 -0.42
N GLU A 51 -12.11 -17.84 -0.96
CA GLU A 51 -12.68 -16.56 -0.51
C GLU A 51 -14.21 -16.55 -0.67
N LYS A 52 -14.73 -17.01 -1.82
CA LYS A 52 -16.18 -17.14 -2.06
C LYS A 52 -16.84 -18.02 -1.02
N ARG A 53 -16.30 -19.21 -0.77
CA ARG A 53 -16.87 -20.17 0.19
C ARG A 53 -16.78 -19.67 1.63
N PHE A 54 -15.69 -19.01 1.98
CA PHE A 54 -15.53 -18.39 3.30
C PHE A 54 -16.64 -17.36 3.55
N ILE A 55 -16.85 -16.44 2.60
CA ILE A 55 -17.88 -15.41 2.71
C ILE A 55 -19.28 -16.02 2.74
N ASP A 56 -19.57 -17.01 1.90
CA ASP A 56 -20.86 -17.70 1.91
C ASP A 56 -21.11 -18.34 3.27
N LYS A 57 -20.09 -18.93 3.89
CA LYS A 57 -20.22 -19.54 5.20
C LYS A 57 -20.48 -18.51 6.30
N VAL A 58 -19.79 -17.37 6.28
CA VAL A 58 -20.07 -16.24 7.20
C VAL A 58 -21.54 -15.81 7.09
N LYS A 59 -22.08 -15.74 5.87
CA LYS A 59 -23.47 -15.36 5.67
C LYS A 59 -24.49 -16.36 6.24
N LEU A 60 -24.13 -17.63 6.37
CA LEU A 60 -24.97 -18.61 7.07
C LEU A 60 -25.12 -18.31 8.58
N TYR A 61 -24.15 -17.61 9.17
CA TYR A 61 -24.25 -17.10 10.54
C TYR A 61 -25.03 -15.77 10.62
N GLN A 62 -25.69 -15.33 9.54
CA GLN A 62 -26.42 -14.05 9.44
C GLN A 62 -25.51 -12.82 9.67
N GLY A 63 -24.20 -12.99 9.54
CA GLY A 63 -23.21 -11.92 9.65
C GLY A 63 -23.14 -11.03 8.42
N LYS A 64 -22.71 -9.79 8.61
CA LYS A 64 -22.34 -8.87 7.53
C LYS A 64 -20.86 -9.01 7.21
N VAL A 65 -20.52 -8.86 5.93
CA VAL A 65 -19.14 -8.98 5.44
C VAL A 65 -18.67 -7.64 4.88
N ILE A 66 -17.63 -7.10 5.50
CA ILE A 66 -16.83 -6.01 4.97
C ILE A 66 -15.62 -6.65 4.30
N ILE A 67 -15.46 -6.50 2.98
CA ILE A 67 -14.21 -6.91 2.33
C ILE A 67 -13.26 -5.71 2.30
N PHE A 68 -12.10 -5.89 2.92
CA PHE A 68 -11.00 -4.93 2.87
C PHE A 68 -10.01 -5.40 1.81
N ILE A 69 -10.00 -4.71 0.66
CA ILE A 69 -9.14 -5.06 -0.47
C ILE A 69 -7.75 -4.47 -0.24
N ASN A 70 -6.79 -5.32 0.13
CA ASN A 70 -5.38 -4.95 0.29
C ASN A 70 -4.70 -4.85 -1.08
N ASP A 71 -4.95 -5.85 -1.94
CA ASP A 71 -4.42 -5.94 -3.29
C ASP A 71 -5.46 -6.57 -4.23
N VAL A 72 -5.27 -6.35 -5.53
CA VAL A 72 -6.07 -6.98 -6.59
C VAL A 72 -5.12 -7.81 -7.47
N PRO A 73 -4.92 -9.12 -7.20
CA PRO A 73 -3.94 -9.94 -7.90
C PRO A 73 -4.04 -9.92 -9.42
N PRO A 74 -5.24 -9.85 -10.04
CA PRO A 74 -5.38 -9.65 -11.49
C PRO A 74 -4.77 -8.36 -12.03
N MET A 75 -4.61 -7.33 -11.19
CA MET A 75 -4.00 -6.05 -11.58
C MET A 75 -2.50 -6.00 -11.29
N MET A 76 -2.00 -6.90 -10.43
CA MET A 76 -0.59 -6.95 -10.02
C MET A 76 0.28 -7.79 -10.95
N PHE A 77 -0.31 -8.81 -11.57
CA PHE A 77 0.40 -9.80 -12.37
C PHE A 77 -0.39 -10.12 -13.63
N ALA A 78 0.20 -9.91 -14.79
CA ALA A 78 -0.43 -10.19 -16.09
C ALA A 78 -0.93 -11.65 -16.20
N SER A 79 -0.21 -12.61 -15.59
CA SER A 79 -0.63 -14.02 -15.52
C SER A 79 -1.96 -14.25 -14.79
N ASN A 80 -2.35 -13.32 -13.92
CA ASN A 80 -3.55 -13.44 -13.10
C ASN A 80 -4.74 -12.65 -13.66
N GLU A 81 -4.58 -11.92 -14.76
CA GLU A 81 -5.64 -11.09 -15.36
C GLU A 81 -6.90 -11.90 -15.65
N VAL A 82 -6.75 -13.16 -16.05
CA VAL A 82 -7.83 -14.11 -16.29
C VAL A 82 -8.73 -14.36 -15.06
N LEU A 83 -8.22 -14.11 -13.86
CA LEU A 83 -8.96 -14.29 -12.59
C LEU A 83 -9.82 -13.08 -12.21
N MET A 84 -9.83 -12.00 -13.00
CA MET A 84 -10.60 -10.79 -12.67
C MET A 84 -12.10 -11.09 -12.44
N PRO A 85 -12.77 -11.87 -13.28
CA PRO A 85 -14.19 -12.21 -13.05
C PRO A 85 -14.42 -12.91 -11.71
N ASP A 86 -13.52 -13.81 -11.32
CA ASP A 86 -13.60 -14.54 -10.04
C ASP A 86 -13.48 -13.61 -8.84
N PHE A 87 -12.54 -12.66 -8.87
CA PHE A 87 -12.38 -11.66 -7.81
C PHE A 87 -13.57 -10.70 -7.76
N ILE A 88 -14.14 -10.30 -8.90
CA ILE A 88 -15.36 -9.49 -8.93
C ILE A 88 -16.54 -10.27 -8.30
N GLU A 89 -16.64 -11.57 -8.55
CA GLU A 89 -17.64 -12.41 -7.89
C GLU A 89 -17.45 -12.44 -6.36
N VAL A 90 -16.21 -12.58 -5.88
CA VAL A 90 -15.86 -12.47 -4.46
C VAL A 90 -16.33 -11.13 -3.89
N TYR A 91 -15.94 -10.02 -4.54
CA TYR A 91 -16.26 -8.67 -4.06
C TYR A 91 -17.77 -8.41 -4.03
N ASN A 92 -18.51 -8.92 -5.01
CA ASN A 92 -19.97 -8.77 -5.07
C ASN A 92 -20.72 -9.51 -3.94
N LYS A 93 -20.05 -10.40 -3.21
CA LYS A 93 -20.63 -11.03 -2.01
C LYS A 93 -20.54 -10.14 -0.76
N ALA A 94 -19.78 -9.02 -0.80
CA ALA A 94 -19.66 -8.13 0.34
C ALA A 94 -20.91 -7.30 0.60
N ASP A 95 -21.16 -6.95 1.85
CA ASP A 95 -22.12 -5.91 2.25
C ASP A 95 -21.51 -4.51 2.13
N LEU A 96 -20.18 -4.41 2.26
CA LEU A 96 -19.40 -3.18 2.09
C LEU A 96 -17.99 -3.53 1.59
N LEU A 97 -17.45 -2.70 0.68
CA LEU A 97 -16.04 -2.78 0.25
C LEU A 97 -15.23 -1.63 0.85
N ILE A 98 -14.01 -1.93 1.26
CA ILE A 98 -12.96 -0.94 1.51
C ILE A 98 -11.93 -1.10 0.40
N VAL A 99 -11.68 -0.03 -0.35
CA VAL A 99 -10.74 0.00 -1.47
C VAL A 99 -9.68 1.08 -1.22
N SER A 100 -8.52 0.96 -1.86
CA SER A 100 -7.38 1.86 -1.61
C SER A 100 -7.61 3.29 -2.11
N SER A 101 -8.31 3.49 -3.25
CA SER A 101 -8.47 4.78 -3.91
C SER A 101 -9.80 4.90 -4.67
N GLU A 102 -10.16 6.13 -5.08
CA GLU A 102 -11.30 6.37 -5.97
C GLU A 102 -11.08 5.71 -7.34
N ASN A 103 -9.87 5.76 -7.88
CA ASN A 103 -9.54 5.13 -9.16
C ASN A 103 -9.74 3.60 -9.10
N MET A 104 -9.37 2.96 -7.99
CA MET A 104 -9.63 1.52 -7.80
C MET A 104 -11.13 1.24 -7.73
N LYS A 105 -11.88 2.04 -7.01
CA LYS A 105 -13.34 1.93 -6.95
C LYS A 105 -13.97 1.99 -8.34
N GLU A 106 -13.61 3.02 -9.12
CA GLU A 106 -14.13 3.21 -10.49
C GLU A 106 -13.76 2.03 -11.39
N TYR A 107 -12.52 1.57 -11.32
CA TYR A 107 -12.06 0.40 -12.06
C TYR A 107 -12.84 -0.87 -11.70
N LEU A 108 -13.01 -1.16 -10.42
CA LEU A 108 -13.77 -2.37 -10.00
C LEU A 108 -15.25 -2.29 -10.42
N VAL A 109 -15.86 -1.12 -10.38
CA VAL A 109 -17.23 -0.91 -10.87
C VAL A 109 -17.30 -1.15 -12.39
N ASP A 110 -16.33 -0.63 -13.16
CA ASP A 110 -16.22 -0.89 -14.60
C ASP A 110 -16.08 -2.40 -14.92
N LYS A 111 -15.34 -3.13 -14.06
CA LYS A 111 -15.18 -4.59 -14.17
C LYS A 111 -16.38 -5.41 -13.67
N GLY A 112 -17.43 -4.76 -13.16
CA GLY A 112 -18.68 -5.43 -12.77
C GLY A 112 -18.92 -5.54 -11.27
N ALA A 113 -18.21 -4.79 -10.43
CA ALA A 113 -18.54 -4.71 -9.01
C ALA A 113 -19.87 -3.96 -8.82
N THR A 114 -20.80 -4.60 -8.08
CA THR A 114 -22.18 -4.10 -7.87
C THR A 114 -22.46 -3.64 -6.45
N VAL A 115 -21.47 -3.77 -5.55
CA VAL A 115 -21.59 -3.37 -4.14
C VAL A 115 -21.77 -1.86 -4.04
N LYS A 116 -22.87 -1.44 -3.41
CA LYS A 116 -23.23 0.00 -3.33
C LYS A 116 -22.49 0.75 -2.22
N LYS A 117 -22.07 0.06 -1.17
CA LYS A 117 -21.38 0.65 -0.04
C LYS A 117 -19.88 0.47 -0.22
N ILE A 118 -19.21 1.53 -0.65
CA ILE A 118 -17.75 1.53 -0.84
C ILE A 118 -17.15 2.66 -0.01
N ILE A 119 -16.03 2.39 0.65
CA ILE A 119 -15.25 3.35 1.43
C ILE A 119 -13.81 3.36 0.90
N ILE A 120 -13.22 4.53 0.84
CA ILE A 120 -11.83 4.71 0.40
C ILE A 120 -10.91 4.75 1.61
N GLN A 121 -9.86 3.92 1.58
CA GLN A 121 -8.87 3.83 2.66
C GLN A 121 -7.91 5.04 2.67
N ASN A 122 -7.42 5.47 1.52
CA ASN A 122 -6.41 6.52 1.30
C ASN A 122 -4.99 6.12 1.76
N LEU A 123 -4.74 6.04 3.07
CA LEU A 123 -3.41 5.77 3.64
C LEU A 123 -3.41 4.53 4.54
N TRP A 124 -2.24 3.89 4.63
CA TRP A 124 -1.94 2.83 5.59
C TRP A 124 -1.38 3.42 6.87
N ASP A 125 -1.84 2.99 8.04
CA ASP A 125 -1.17 3.37 9.28
C ASP A 125 0.13 2.58 9.47
N ILE A 126 1.09 3.20 10.14
CA ILE A 126 2.38 2.60 10.50
C ILE A 126 2.61 2.88 12.00
N PRO A 127 1.98 2.08 12.89
CA PRO A 127 2.03 2.30 14.32
C PRO A 127 3.34 1.79 14.94
N VAL A 128 4.44 2.10 14.29
CA VAL A 128 5.78 1.74 14.73
C VAL A 128 6.44 2.94 15.36
N GLU A 129 6.94 2.77 16.58
CA GLU A 129 7.80 3.76 17.22
C GLU A 129 9.24 3.59 16.73
N PHE A 130 9.89 4.71 16.41
CA PHE A 130 11.28 4.75 16.01
C PHE A 130 11.97 5.97 16.61
N GLU A 131 13.29 5.89 16.76
CA GLU A 131 14.09 7.01 17.28
C GLU A 131 14.22 8.12 16.24
N LYS A 132 13.86 9.33 16.66
CA LYS A 132 14.13 10.57 15.94
C LYS A 132 15.38 11.19 16.54
N THR A 133 16.53 10.78 16.05
CA THR A 133 17.84 11.17 16.61
C THR A 133 18.24 12.62 16.33
N SER A 134 17.57 13.26 15.38
CA SER A 134 17.83 14.66 14.97
C SER A 134 16.59 15.25 14.31
N GLU A 135 16.62 16.54 14.04
CA GLU A 135 15.68 17.16 13.12
C GLU A 135 15.93 16.70 11.68
N THR A 136 14.87 16.53 10.92
CA THR A 136 14.94 16.14 9.49
C THR A 136 15.56 17.29 8.69
N LYS A 137 16.62 17.00 7.93
CA LYS A 137 17.40 18.01 7.20
C LYS A 137 17.09 17.99 5.70
N TYR A 138 17.22 19.17 5.07
CA TYR A 138 17.29 19.20 3.63
C TYR A 138 18.53 18.46 3.14
N LEU A 139 18.32 17.46 2.31
CA LEU A 139 19.35 16.71 1.60
C LEU A 139 18.90 16.56 0.14
N SER A 140 19.76 16.90 -0.82
CA SER A 140 19.54 16.56 -2.23
C SER A 140 19.73 15.05 -2.42
N LYS A 141 18.76 14.28 -1.93
CA LYS A 141 18.77 12.82 -1.88
C LYS A 141 17.39 12.24 -2.14
N LEU A 142 17.32 11.22 -2.99
CA LEU A 142 16.16 10.35 -3.16
C LEU A 142 16.38 9.04 -2.42
N SER A 143 15.40 8.61 -1.64
CA SER A 143 15.38 7.33 -0.93
C SER A 143 14.32 6.41 -1.52
N PHE A 144 14.71 5.20 -1.93
CA PHE A 144 13.80 4.21 -2.50
C PHE A 144 13.80 2.93 -1.66
N ALA A 145 12.68 2.62 -1.02
CA ALA A 145 12.49 1.40 -0.25
C ALA A 145 11.76 0.35 -1.12
N GLY A 146 12.51 -0.59 -1.69
CA GLY A 146 11.94 -1.64 -2.52
C GLY A 146 12.93 -2.25 -3.51
N SER A 147 12.49 -3.29 -4.22
CA SER A 147 13.34 -4.02 -5.15
C SER A 147 13.73 -3.19 -6.37
N ASP A 148 14.98 -2.80 -6.44
CA ASP A 148 15.52 -2.05 -7.59
C ASP A 148 15.39 -2.83 -8.91
N LYS A 149 15.61 -4.15 -8.86
CA LYS A 149 15.44 -5.04 -10.02
C LYS A 149 14.01 -4.97 -10.60
N LYS A 150 13.00 -4.82 -9.72
CA LYS A 150 11.58 -4.76 -10.12
C LYS A 150 11.18 -3.36 -10.63
N PHE A 151 11.74 -2.31 -10.04
CA PHE A 151 11.30 -0.94 -10.28
C PHE A 151 12.20 -0.11 -11.20
N GLY A 152 13.45 -0.54 -11.44
CA GLY A 152 14.37 0.08 -12.41
C GLY A 152 14.97 1.42 -12.01
N ILE A 153 15.03 1.73 -10.72
CA ILE A 153 15.39 3.06 -10.20
C ILE A 153 16.86 3.39 -10.46
N SER A 154 17.77 2.46 -10.14
CA SER A 154 19.21 2.69 -10.32
C SER A 154 19.59 2.90 -11.78
N GLU A 155 18.98 2.16 -12.68
CA GLU A 155 19.25 2.29 -14.12
C GLU A 155 18.76 3.64 -14.65
N LYS A 156 17.61 4.10 -14.21
CA LYS A 156 17.02 5.37 -14.63
C LYS A 156 17.80 6.57 -14.11
N LEU A 157 18.30 6.50 -12.87
CA LEU A 157 18.98 7.62 -12.21
C LEU A 157 20.52 7.53 -12.24
N LYS A 158 21.10 6.55 -12.93
CA LYS A 158 22.57 6.32 -12.96
C LYS A 158 23.41 7.51 -13.43
N SER A 159 22.86 8.36 -14.26
CA SER A 159 23.54 9.53 -14.86
C SER A 159 23.08 10.85 -14.25
N SER A 160 22.23 10.83 -13.21
CA SER A 160 21.79 12.03 -12.52
C SER A 160 22.86 12.51 -11.52
N ASP A 161 22.79 13.77 -11.14
CA ASP A 161 23.66 14.39 -10.14
C ASP A 161 23.10 14.31 -8.70
N ILE A 162 21.89 13.72 -8.54
CA ILE A 162 21.28 13.49 -7.23
C ILE A 162 21.79 12.21 -6.58
N LYS A 163 21.94 12.21 -5.26
CA LYS A 163 22.22 11.00 -4.48
C LYS A 163 20.96 10.13 -4.37
N VAL A 164 21.10 8.83 -4.63
CA VAL A 164 20.01 7.88 -4.54
C VAL A 164 20.38 6.79 -3.54
N GLU A 165 19.57 6.63 -2.50
CA GLU A 165 19.72 5.56 -1.52
C GLU A 165 18.63 4.50 -1.74
N ILE A 166 19.05 3.26 -2.00
CA ILE A 166 18.18 2.14 -2.31
C ILE A 166 18.23 1.13 -1.17
N TYR A 167 17.09 0.91 -0.52
CA TYR A 167 16.93 -0.10 0.54
C TYR A 167 16.57 -1.44 -0.09
N ASP A 168 17.54 -2.03 -0.76
CA ASP A 168 17.53 -3.36 -1.39
C ASP A 168 18.94 -3.94 -1.35
N ASN A 169 19.06 -5.23 -1.60
CA ASN A 169 20.36 -5.87 -1.71
C ASN A 169 21.10 -5.36 -2.96
N ARG A 170 22.39 -5.11 -2.78
CA ARG A 170 23.26 -4.74 -3.90
C ARG A 170 23.26 -5.86 -4.94
N PRO A 171 23.01 -5.55 -6.23
CA PRO A 171 23.06 -6.57 -7.27
C PRO A 171 24.48 -7.11 -7.47
N ASP A 172 24.61 -8.43 -7.60
CA ASP A 172 25.88 -9.09 -7.89
C ASP A 172 26.38 -8.69 -9.29
N ASN A 173 27.72 -8.59 -9.43
CA ASN A 173 28.41 -8.39 -10.69
C ASN A 173 27.99 -7.15 -11.51
N LYS A 174 27.39 -6.13 -10.88
CA LYS A 174 27.10 -4.84 -11.52
C LYS A 174 28.06 -3.75 -11.02
N VAL A 175 28.50 -2.92 -11.94
CA VAL A 175 29.17 -1.65 -11.60
C VAL A 175 28.10 -0.69 -11.10
N ILE A 176 28.24 -0.23 -9.87
CA ILE A 176 27.31 0.70 -9.26
C ILE A 176 27.76 2.13 -9.52
N PRO A 177 26.94 3.00 -10.10
CA PRO A 177 27.24 4.42 -10.28
C PRO A 177 27.53 5.11 -8.95
N ASN A 178 28.39 6.11 -8.95
CA ASN A 178 28.85 6.79 -7.73
C ASN A 178 27.73 7.48 -6.93
N ASN A 179 26.67 7.88 -7.60
CA ASN A 179 25.50 8.52 -7.00
C ASN A 179 24.49 7.54 -6.42
N ILE A 180 24.63 6.22 -6.68
CA ILE A 180 23.71 5.18 -6.20
C ILE A 180 24.36 4.45 -5.01
N HIS A 181 23.63 4.36 -3.91
CA HIS A 181 24.02 3.61 -2.72
C HIS A 181 22.97 2.55 -2.38
N TYR A 182 23.40 1.30 -2.15
CA TYR A 182 22.56 0.22 -1.68
C TYR A 182 22.79 -0.01 -0.20
N SER A 183 21.76 0.21 0.62
CA SER A 183 21.83 0.07 2.08
C SER A 183 21.44 -1.33 2.58
N GLY A 184 21.14 -2.25 1.66
CA GLY A 184 20.64 -3.58 1.99
C GLY A 184 19.19 -3.57 2.48
N TYR A 185 18.67 -4.75 2.77
CA TYR A 185 17.39 -4.88 3.43
C TYR A 185 17.52 -4.51 4.91
N VAL A 186 16.64 -3.67 5.41
CA VAL A 186 16.57 -3.26 6.80
C VAL A 186 15.14 -3.47 7.35
N ASP A 187 15.03 -3.68 8.65
CA ASP A 187 13.73 -3.74 9.32
C ASP A 187 13.02 -2.36 9.28
N GLU A 188 11.73 -2.35 9.56
CA GLU A 188 10.90 -1.16 9.45
C GLU A 188 11.33 -0.03 10.40
N ILE A 189 11.77 -0.36 11.62
CA ILE A 189 12.24 0.63 12.60
C ILE A 189 13.51 1.31 12.09
N SER A 190 14.47 0.52 11.65
CA SER A 190 15.74 1.00 11.07
C SER A 190 15.50 1.81 9.80
N LEU A 191 14.56 1.39 8.94
CA LEU A 191 14.18 2.12 7.74
C LEU A 191 13.63 3.50 8.09
N LEU A 192 12.65 3.58 8.99
CA LEU A 192 12.06 4.85 9.40
C LEU A 192 13.09 5.81 10.01
N SER A 193 13.99 5.29 10.86
CA SER A 193 15.06 6.09 11.47
C SER A 193 16.02 6.67 10.42
N ARG A 194 16.45 5.87 9.45
CA ARG A 194 17.35 6.32 8.37
C ARG A 194 16.67 7.30 7.41
N LEU A 195 15.40 7.06 7.06
CA LEU A 195 14.62 7.97 6.23
C LEU A 195 14.44 9.32 6.92
N HIS A 196 14.26 9.32 8.26
CA HIS A 196 14.07 10.54 9.05
C HIS A 196 15.25 11.52 8.99
N GLU A 197 16.44 11.05 8.62
CA GLU A 197 17.62 11.92 8.46
C GLU A 197 17.39 13.04 7.42
N GLY A 198 16.52 12.80 6.41
CA GLY A 198 16.13 13.81 5.43
C GLY A 198 16.17 13.34 3.98
N GLY A 199 15.96 14.29 3.07
CA GLY A 199 15.77 14.04 1.65
C GLY A 199 14.32 13.70 1.31
N PHE A 200 14.10 12.96 0.22
CA PHE A 200 12.77 12.68 -0.31
C PHE A 200 12.56 11.19 -0.50
N GLY A 201 11.36 10.70 -0.18
CA GLY A 201 10.94 9.33 -0.47
C GLY A 201 10.43 9.18 -1.90
N LEU A 202 10.99 8.28 -2.67
CA LEU A 202 10.65 8.08 -4.07
C LEU A 202 9.55 7.02 -4.27
N ILE A 203 8.45 7.42 -4.91
CA ILE A 203 7.37 6.53 -5.38
C ILE A 203 7.40 6.51 -6.90
N TRP A 204 8.08 5.51 -7.46
CA TRP A 204 8.34 5.43 -8.90
C TRP A 204 8.49 4.00 -9.39
N SER A 205 8.23 3.77 -10.66
CA SER A 205 8.57 2.55 -11.37
C SER A 205 8.84 2.85 -12.84
N GLU A 206 9.82 2.17 -13.45
CA GLU A 206 10.03 2.16 -14.88
C GLU A 206 9.25 1.01 -15.57
N ASP A 207 8.75 0.04 -14.79
CA ASP A 207 7.89 -1.02 -15.29
C ASP A 207 6.47 -0.50 -15.51
N GLU A 208 5.98 -0.57 -16.74
CA GLU A 208 4.66 -0.03 -17.12
C GLU A 208 3.50 -0.73 -16.45
N TYR A 209 3.62 -2.03 -16.15
CA TYR A 209 2.56 -2.77 -15.46
C TYR A 209 2.42 -2.31 -14.00
N ILE A 210 3.56 -2.10 -13.34
CA ILE A 210 3.59 -1.56 -11.97
C ILE A 210 3.10 -0.12 -11.93
N LYS A 211 3.53 0.73 -12.90
CA LYS A 211 3.00 2.10 -13.04
C LYS A 211 1.48 2.12 -13.14
N ASN A 212 0.94 1.27 -14.02
CA ASN A 212 -0.51 1.15 -14.16
C ASN A 212 -1.18 0.71 -12.86
N TYR A 213 -0.60 -0.25 -12.12
CA TYR A 213 -1.14 -0.65 -10.82
C TYR A 213 -1.09 0.49 -9.79
N MET A 214 -0.02 1.29 -9.77
CA MET A 214 0.11 2.46 -8.88
C MET A 214 -0.92 3.56 -9.17
N HIS A 215 -1.52 3.58 -10.37
CA HIS A 215 -2.64 4.45 -10.69
C HIS A 215 -3.91 4.10 -9.90
N TYR A 216 -4.06 2.85 -9.48
CA TYR A 216 -5.22 2.35 -8.77
C TYR A 216 -4.97 2.08 -7.29
N CYS A 217 -3.80 1.56 -6.94
CA CYS A 217 -3.46 1.13 -5.59
C CYS A 217 -2.55 2.13 -4.88
N ASN A 218 -2.91 2.51 -3.65
CA ASN A 218 -2.05 3.34 -2.82
C ASN A 218 -0.90 2.49 -2.27
N SER A 219 0.31 2.82 -2.71
CA SER A 219 1.51 2.14 -2.24
C SER A 219 1.74 2.36 -0.74
N TYR A 220 2.05 1.30 -0.02
CA TYR A 220 2.47 1.36 1.40
C TYR A 220 3.67 2.30 1.63
N LYS A 221 4.56 2.45 0.63
CA LYS A 221 5.70 3.37 0.68
C LYS A 221 5.30 4.83 0.91
N VAL A 222 4.12 5.25 0.42
CA VAL A 222 3.59 6.61 0.68
C VAL A 222 3.50 6.84 2.19
N SER A 223 2.86 5.92 2.89
CA SER A 223 2.72 6.00 4.34
C SER A 223 4.07 5.86 5.07
N THR A 224 4.97 5.00 4.57
CA THR A 224 6.31 4.82 5.14
C THR A 224 7.11 6.13 5.14
N TYR A 225 7.15 6.83 4.00
CA TYR A 225 7.89 8.10 3.91
C TYR A 225 7.24 9.20 4.73
N LEU A 226 5.93 9.33 4.67
CA LEU A 226 5.19 10.28 5.50
C LEU A 226 5.34 9.98 7.00
N ARG A 227 5.37 8.70 7.40
CA ARG A 227 5.62 8.31 8.80
C ARG A 227 7.02 8.63 9.25
N ALA A 228 8.01 8.44 8.39
CA ALA A 228 9.40 8.85 8.63
C ALA A 228 9.56 10.37 8.76
N GLY A 229 8.60 11.16 8.28
CA GLY A 229 8.62 12.61 8.34
C GLY A 229 9.32 13.27 7.16
N ILE A 230 9.46 12.60 6.02
CA ILE A 230 10.07 13.14 4.81
C ILE A 230 9.04 13.33 3.68
N PRO A 231 9.19 14.38 2.84
CA PRO A 231 8.33 14.57 1.68
C PRO A 231 8.54 13.50 0.61
N ILE A 232 7.53 13.36 -0.24
CA ILE A 232 7.47 12.36 -1.30
C ILE A 232 7.81 13.00 -2.64
N VAL A 233 8.48 12.23 -3.51
CA VAL A 233 8.54 12.49 -4.96
C VAL A 233 7.77 11.37 -5.64
N ALA A 234 6.82 11.72 -6.49
CA ALA A 234 6.00 10.74 -7.18
C ALA A 234 5.56 11.20 -8.56
N HIS A 235 5.17 10.22 -9.42
CA HIS A 235 4.55 10.55 -10.69
C HIS A 235 3.13 11.10 -10.48
N LYS A 236 2.74 12.10 -11.28
CA LYS A 236 1.42 12.76 -11.22
C LYS A 236 0.22 11.81 -11.37
N SER A 237 0.42 10.63 -11.98
CA SER A 237 -0.64 9.66 -12.23
C SER A 237 -0.90 8.68 -11.08
N ILE A 238 -0.16 8.73 -9.97
CA ILE A 238 -0.42 7.80 -8.87
C ILE A 238 -1.78 8.05 -8.21
N SER A 239 -2.37 7.02 -7.67
CA SER A 239 -3.73 7.03 -7.08
C SER A 239 -3.94 8.10 -5.99
N CYS A 240 -2.90 8.43 -5.23
CA CYS A 240 -2.96 9.41 -4.14
C CYS A 240 -2.37 10.79 -4.50
N ALA A 241 -2.12 11.09 -5.79
CA ALA A 241 -1.55 12.36 -6.23
C ALA A 241 -2.30 13.58 -5.65
N ASN A 242 -3.63 13.59 -5.76
CA ASN A 242 -4.47 14.67 -5.20
C ASN A 242 -4.30 14.87 -3.69
N LEU A 243 -4.05 13.79 -2.93
CA LEU A 243 -3.79 13.87 -1.49
C LEU A 243 -2.42 14.49 -1.20
N ILE A 244 -1.40 14.11 -1.97
CA ILE A 244 -0.05 14.66 -1.84
C ILE A 244 -0.07 16.16 -2.14
N GLU A 245 -0.66 16.57 -3.25
CA GLU A 245 -0.75 17.98 -3.67
C GLU A 245 -1.55 18.83 -2.67
N LYS A 246 -2.78 18.41 -2.35
CA LYS A 246 -3.68 19.15 -1.44
C LYS A 246 -3.08 19.39 -0.05
N ASN A 247 -2.28 18.45 0.44
CA ASN A 247 -1.72 18.50 1.79
C ASN A 247 -0.27 18.96 1.81
N ASN A 248 0.32 19.30 0.68
CA ASN A 248 1.72 19.68 0.56
C ASN A 248 2.67 18.63 1.16
N TRP A 249 2.47 17.34 0.77
CA TRP A 249 3.29 16.23 1.28
C TRP A 249 4.48 15.89 0.38
N GLY A 250 4.66 16.59 -0.74
CA GLY A 250 5.75 16.31 -1.65
C GLY A 250 5.58 16.90 -3.03
N ILE A 251 6.36 16.41 -3.96
CA ILE A 251 6.51 16.89 -5.33
C ILE A 251 5.90 15.86 -6.28
N LEU A 252 5.05 16.34 -7.18
CA LEU A 252 4.47 15.53 -8.25
C LEU A 252 5.07 15.95 -9.59
N VAL A 253 5.62 14.99 -10.31
CA VAL A 253 6.35 15.20 -11.57
C VAL A 253 5.88 14.26 -12.68
N ASP A 254 6.18 14.59 -13.93
CA ASP A 254 5.97 13.69 -15.07
C ASP A 254 7.22 12.86 -15.37
N THR A 255 8.42 13.35 -14.98
CA THR A 255 9.69 12.66 -15.21
C THR A 255 10.60 12.73 -13.98
N LEU A 256 11.55 11.79 -13.87
CA LEU A 256 12.56 11.83 -12.79
C LEU A 256 13.57 12.96 -13.01
N GLU A 257 13.81 13.36 -14.24
CA GLU A 257 14.65 14.50 -14.58
C GLU A 257 14.06 15.81 -14.01
N GLU A 258 12.74 16.02 -14.15
CA GLU A 258 12.02 17.14 -13.52
C GLU A 258 12.17 17.10 -11.99
N ALA A 259 12.05 15.91 -11.38
CA ALA A 259 12.22 15.76 -9.95
C ALA A 259 13.62 16.16 -9.47
N VAL A 260 14.65 15.72 -10.18
CA VAL A 260 16.05 16.05 -9.87
C VAL A 260 16.29 17.56 -9.98
N GLU A 261 15.77 18.20 -11.03
CA GLU A 261 15.89 19.66 -11.21
C GLU A 261 15.20 20.43 -10.08
N VAL A 262 13.97 20.05 -9.71
CA VAL A 262 13.22 20.70 -8.63
C VAL A 262 13.95 20.54 -7.30
N ILE A 263 14.44 19.34 -6.98
CA ILE A 263 15.17 19.09 -5.74
C ILE A 263 16.45 19.92 -5.69
N ASN A 264 17.28 19.87 -6.73
CA ASN A 264 18.58 20.55 -6.73
C ASN A 264 18.47 22.07 -6.66
N ASN A 265 17.36 22.66 -7.08
CA ASN A 265 17.10 24.09 -7.01
C ASN A 265 16.30 24.52 -5.77
N MET A 266 15.88 23.57 -4.93
CA MET A 266 15.06 23.84 -3.74
C MET A 266 15.88 24.49 -2.63
N SER A 267 15.32 25.47 -1.96
CA SER A 267 15.90 26.05 -0.75
C SER A 267 15.51 25.25 0.49
N GLU A 268 16.31 25.37 1.56
CA GLU A 268 15.98 24.76 2.87
C GLU A 268 14.65 25.28 3.42
N GLU A 269 14.31 26.54 3.16
CA GLU A 269 13.02 27.13 3.59
C GLU A 269 11.83 26.50 2.86
N GLU A 270 11.97 26.21 1.56
CA GLU A 270 10.94 25.50 0.80
C GLU A 270 10.78 24.06 1.27
N TYR A 271 11.89 23.36 1.54
CA TYR A 271 11.88 22.02 2.09
C TYR A 271 11.18 21.99 3.46
N GLN A 272 11.44 22.98 4.33
CA GLN A 272 10.82 23.06 5.65
C GLN A 272 9.29 23.15 5.57
N LYS A 273 8.71 23.78 4.56
CA LYS A 273 7.25 23.84 4.35
C LYS A 273 6.66 22.43 4.13
N TYR A 274 7.39 21.55 3.44
CA TYR A 274 6.99 20.13 3.31
C TYR A 274 7.10 19.42 4.66
N ILE A 275 8.20 19.60 5.39
CA ILE A 275 8.40 18.97 6.71
C ILE A 275 7.28 19.35 7.68
N ASP A 276 6.90 20.62 7.74
CA ASP A 276 5.81 21.12 8.60
C ASP A 276 4.45 20.46 8.26
N SER A 277 4.22 20.21 6.98
CA SER A 277 3.00 19.55 6.51
C SER A 277 3.04 18.04 6.80
N VAL A 278 4.16 17.38 6.55
CA VAL A 278 4.35 15.95 6.76
C VAL A 278 4.36 15.58 8.25
N SER A 279 4.87 16.44 9.12
CA SER A 279 4.91 16.18 10.57
C SER A 279 3.53 15.89 11.15
N LYS A 280 2.50 16.58 10.67
CA LYS A 280 1.10 16.42 11.12
C LYS A 280 0.56 15.03 10.76
N VAL A 281 0.76 14.60 9.51
CA VAL A 281 0.29 13.28 9.06
C VAL A 281 1.14 12.15 9.65
N SER A 282 2.44 12.35 9.85
CA SER A 282 3.31 11.39 10.52
C SER A 282 2.79 10.99 11.90
N PHE A 283 2.32 11.97 12.68
CA PHE A 283 1.70 11.71 13.98
C PHE A 283 0.43 10.85 13.85
N LEU A 284 -0.44 11.17 12.88
CA LEU A 284 -1.68 10.44 12.67
C LEU A 284 -1.41 8.99 12.26
N LEU A 285 -0.47 8.76 11.34
CA LEU A 285 -0.06 7.43 10.87
C LEU A 285 0.49 6.57 12.01
N GLY A 286 1.31 7.15 12.89
CA GLY A 286 1.90 6.45 14.02
C GLY A 286 0.89 6.07 15.12
N ASN A 287 -0.30 6.66 15.12
CA ASN A 287 -1.33 6.44 16.16
C ASN A 287 -2.58 5.70 15.63
N ASN A 288 -2.52 5.08 14.47
CA ASN A 288 -3.62 4.31 13.85
C ASN A 288 -4.89 5.14 13.58
N TRP A 289 -4.80 6.45 13.33
CA TRP A 289 -5.98 7.28 13.16
C TRP A 289 -6.73 6.99 11.86
N PHE A 290 -6.02 6.66 10.79
CA PHE A 290 -6.65 6.32 9.51
C PHE A 290 -7.44 5.02 9.59
N THR A 291 -6.85 3.95 10.12
CA THR A 291 -7.53 2.66 10.30
C THR A 291 -8.69 2.76 11.30
N LYS A 292 -8.49 3.45 12.43
CA LYS A 292 -9.57 3.66 13.40
C LYS A 292 -10.77 4.36 12.79
N LYS A 293 -10.54 5.48 12.08
CA LYS A 293 -11.58 6.20 11.39
C LYS A 293 -12.26 5.34 10.33
N LEU A 294 -11.47 4.65 9.50
CA LEU A 294 -11.95 3.77 8.44
C LEU A 294 -12.90 2.69 8.97
N LEU A 295 -12.52 2.02 10.05
CA LEU A 295 -13.32 0.96 10.66
C LEU A 295 -14.61 1.49 11.31
N VAL A 296 -14.54 2.66 11.97
CA VAL A 296 -15.75 3.32 12.50
C VAL A 296 -16.70 3.68 11.35
N ASP A 297 -16.21 4.28 10.28
CA ASP A 297 -17.01 4.65 9.11
C ASP A 297 -17.62 3.41 8.44
N ALA A 298 -16.85 2.31 8.36
CA ALA A 298 -17.32 1.06 7.77
C ALA A 298 -18.46 0.44 8.58
N ILE A 299 -18.28 0.32 9.90
CA ILE A 299 -19.33 -0.23 10.79
C ILE A 299 -20.58 0.65 10.79
N TYR A 300 -20.42 1.97 10.77
CA TYR A 300 -21.57 2.90 10.74
C TYR A 300 -22.37 2.82 9.42
N LYS A 301 -21.68 2.53 8.31
CA LYS A 301 -22.34 2.36 6.98
C LYS A 301 -22.91 0.97 6.74
N LEU A 302 -22.53 -0.03 7.54
CA LEU A 302 -22.95 -1.42 7.38
C LEU A 302 -24.44 -1.61 7.69
#